data_a1f444eb9c9e99ca86ea8e29cce00ddb
#
_entry.id   a1f444eb9c9e99ca86ea8e29cce00ddb
#
_cell.length_a   1.000
_cell.length_b   1.000
_cell.length_c   1.000
_cell.angle_alpha   90.00
_cell.angle_beta   90.00
_cell.angle_gamma   90.00
#
_symmetry.space_group_name_H-M   'P 1'
#
loop_
_entity.id
_entity.type
_entity.pdbx_description
1 polymer ?
#
loop_
_entity_poly.entity_id
_entity_poly.type
_entity_poly.pdbx_seq_one_letter_code
_entity_poly.pdbx_strand_id
1 'polypeptide(L)'
;MAGRQVADVAADVRTVADAYGLRKFAVVGRSGGGPHALACAALLPERTTRAAVLVGLAPRGAEGLDWFDGMALSNVIEFTAASNGYEGIAAHTKAVADAIRADPASLITRLQAELPDPDKRVMADRGIQSMLVETYAEAMRASDYGWIDDALAFCSPWGFDLAALTVPILLWHGARDVFSPASHARWLADKIPSATVIVQAGAAHFGALDVLPDILRWLSASRPAHDHGLRNW
;
A
#
# COMPACT_ATOMS: atom_id res chain seq x y z
N MET A 1 -17.48 -3.13 6.39
CA MET A 1 -18.80 -2.82 5.75
C MET A 1 -18.87 -3.62 4.46
N ALA A 2 -19.79 -4.53 4.32
CA ALA A 2 -19.85 -5.39 3.12
C ALA A 2 -19.99 -4.53 1.85
N GLY A 3 -19.14 -4.79 0.84
CA GLY A 3 -19.13 -4.05 -0.43
C GLY A 3 -18.31 -2.76 -0.43
N ARG A 4 -17.43 -2.54 0.57
CA ARG A 4 -16.48 -1.42 0.58
C ARG A 4 -15.56 -1.48 -0.64
N GLN A 5 -15.36 -0.33 -1.27
CA GLN A 5 -14.40 -0.14 -2.38
C GLN A 5 -13.21 0.70 -1.91
N VAL A 6 -12.13 0.69 -2.69
CA VAL A 6 -10.95 1.56 -2.45
C VAL A 6 -11.35 3.03 -2.41
N ALA A 7 -12.30 3.45 -3.25
CA ALA A 7 -12.84 4.82 -3.32
C ALA A 7 -13.43 5.32 -1.99
N ASP A 8 -14.02 4.44 -1.18
CA ASP A 8 -14.74 4.84 0.03
C ASP A 8 -13.84 5.49 1.09
N VAL A 9 -12.53 5.17 1.09
CA VAL A 9 -11.56 5.78 2.01
C VAL A 9 -11.50 7.31 1.86
N ALA A 10 -11.79 7.85 0.67
CA ALA A 10 -11.77 9.29 0.46
C ALA A 10 -12.82 10.02 1.34
N ALA A 11 -13.98 9.42 1.55
CA ALA A 11 -15.00 9.97 2.44
C ALA A 11 -14.55 9.93 3.92
N ASP A 12 -13.89 8.84 4.33
CA ASP A 12 -13.34 8.71 5.69
C ASP A 12 -12.24 9.76 5.94
N VAL A 13 -11.28 9.89 5.01
CA VAL A 13 -10.20 10.88 5.09
C VAL A 13 -10.77 12.30 5.12
N ARG A 14 -11.79 12.60 4.30
CA ARG A 14 -12.48 13.89 4.34
C ARG A 14 -13.05 14.18 5.72
N THR A 15 -13.74 13.21 6.32
CA THR A 15 -14.34 13.35 7.65
C THR A 15 -13.27 13.62 8.71
N VAL A 16 -12.15 12.90 8.69
CA VAL A 16 -11.02 13.13 9.60
C VAL A 16 -10.41 14.52 9.37
N ALA A 17 -10.15 14.88 8.11
CA ALA A 17 -9.58 16.18 7.78
C ALA A 17 -10.47 17.35 8.20
N ASP A 18 -11.80 17.20 8.08
CA ASP A 18 -12.77 18.20 8.53
C ASP A 18 -12.77 18.35 10.06
N ALA A 19 -12.70 17.23 10.78
CA ALA A 19 -12.62 17.25 12.25
C ALA A 19 -11.37 17.96 12.78
N TYR A 20 -10.25 17.88 12.03
CA TYR A 20 -8.99 18.59 12.37
C TYR A 20 -8.87 19.97 11.70
N GLY A 21 -9.86 20.44 10.97
CA GLY A 21 -9.82 21.74 10.28
C GLY A 21 -8.78 21.80 9.14
N LEU A 22 -8.35 20.66 8.61
CA LEU A 22 -7.35 20.58 7.53
C LEU A 22 -8.01 20.83 6.19
N ARG A 23 -7.81 22.02 5.63
CA ARG A 23 -8.34 22.37 4.29
C ARG A 23 -7.57 21.70 3.17
N LYS A 24 -6.26 21.53 3.32
CA LYS A 24 -5.36 20.86 2.39
C LYS A 24 -4.42 19.94 3.13
N PHE A 25 -4.07 18.83 2.52
CA PHE A 25 -3.15 17.82 3.07
C PHE A 25 -2.43 17.09 1.95
N ALA A 26 -1.33 16.43 2.28
CA ALA A 26 -0.70 15.44 1.43
C ALA A 26 -0.99 14.05 2.00
N VAL A 27 -0.92 13.01 1.15
CA VAL A 27 -1.16 11.63 1.57
C VAL A 27 0.01 10.74 1.19
N VAL A 28 0.28 9.75 2.02
CA VAL A 28 1.22 8.67 1.72
C VAL A 28 0.54 7.34 2.04
N GLY A 29 0.66 6.39 1.11
CA GLY A 29 0.17 5.03 1.29
C GLY A 29 1.27 4.02 1.02
N ARG A 30 1.45 3.07 1.94
CA ARG A 30 2.42 1.97 1.78
C ARG A 30 1.66 0.67 1.55
N SER A 31 2.14 -0.19 0.61
CA SER A 31 1.54 -1.48 0.31
C SER A 31 0.04 -1.33 0.00
N GLY A 32 -0.85 -2.01 0.69
CA GLY A 32 -2.30 -1.83 0.59
C GLY A 32 -2.81 -0.40 0.83
N GLY A 33 -2.03 0.47 1.51
CA GLY A 33 -2.34 1.90 1.62
C GLY A 33 -2.17 2.68 0.32
N GLY A 34 -1.42 2.14 -0.66
CA GLY A 34 -1.18 2.80 -1.95
C GLY A 34 -2.45 3.11 -2.74
N PRO A 35 -3.31 2.11 -3.02
CA PRO A 35 -4.62 2.33 -3.63
C PRO A 35 -5.46 3.38 -2.92
N HIS A 36 -5.47 3.39 -1.60
CA HIS A 36 -6.21 4.36 -0.79
C HIS A 36 -5.65 5.79 -0.92
N ALA A 37 -4.31 5.94 -1.00
CA ALA A 37 -3.70 7.25 -1.27
C ALA A 37 -4.07 7.78 -2.67
N LEU A 38 -4.13 6.90 -3.67
CA LEU A 38 -4.59 7.25 -5.02
C LEU A 38 -6.08 7.65 -5.02
N ALA A 39 -6.93 6.96 -4.25
CA ALA A 39 -8.33 7.34 -4.09
C ALA A 39 -8.49 8.75 -3.52
N CYS A 40 -7.70 9.10 -2.51
CA CYS A 40 -7.70 10.47 -1.96
C CYS A 40 -7.29 11.51 -3.02
N ALA A 41 -6.26 11.22 -3.81
CA ALA A 41 -5.81 12.10 -4.88
C ALA A 41 -6.85 12.25 -6.00
N ALA A 42 -7.57 11.18 -6.34
CA ALA A 42 -8.60 11.17 -7.38
C ALA A 42 -9.90 11.87 -6.95
N LEU A 43 -10.36 11.62 -5.73
CA LEU A 43 -11.70 12.00 -5.27
C LEU A 43 -11.71 13.27 -4.39
N LEU A 44 -10.54 13.70 -3.93
CA LEU A 44 -10.35 14.94 -3.17
C LEU A 44 -9.25 15.83 -3.80
N PRO A 45 -9.24 16.06 -5.14
CA PRO A 45 -8.14 16.76 -5.82
C PRO A 45 -7.95 18.19 -5.33
N GLU A 46 -9.03 18.86 -4.91
CA GLU A 46 -8.97 20.23 -4.36
C GLU A 46 -8.34 20.29 -2.95
N ARG A 47 -8.25 19.17 -2.26
CA ARG A 47 -7.72 19.06 -0.90
C ARG A 47 -6.37 18.35 -0.83
N THR A 48 -6.15 17.38 -1.70
CA THR A 48 -4.91 16.60 -1.75
C THR A 48 -3.86 17.36 -2.55
N THR A 49 -2.80 17.80 -1.90
CA THR A 49 -1.73 18.60 -2.55
C THR A 49 -0.74 17.72 -3.29
N ARG A 50 -0.46 16.53 -2.77
CA ARG A 50 0.43 15.51 -3.32
C ARG A 50 0.05 14.13 -2.77
N ALA A 51 0.37 13.09 -3.51
CA ALA A 51 0.25 11.72 -3.01
C ALA A 51 1.52 10.92 -3.30
N ALA A 52 1.95 10.12 -2.33
CA ALA A 52 3.03 9.16 -2.51
C ALA A 52 2.51 7.73 -2.30
N VAL A 53 2.91 6.84 -3.18
CA VAL A 53 2.62 5.40 -3.10
C VAL A 53 3.94 4.67 -2.96
N LEU A 54 4.10 3.98 -1.85
CA LEU A 54 5.29 3.19 -1.55
C LEU A 54 4.93 1.72 -1.65
N VAL A 55 5.59 0.99 -2.55
CA VAL A 55 5.38 -0.46 -2.73
C VAL A 55 3.90 -0.84 -2.87
N GLY A 56 3.15 -0.07 -3.66
CA GLY A 56 1.70 -0.24 -3.80
C GLY A 56 1.32 -1.29 -4.84
N LEU A 57 0.04 -1.65 -4.83
CA LEU A 57 -0.57 -2.57 -5.77
C LEU A 57 -1.21 -1.82 -6.94
N ALA A 58 -1.31 -2.46 -8.10
CA ALA A 58 -2.21 -2.08 -9.19
C ALA A 58 -3.60 -2.72 -8.99
N PRO A 59 -4.65 -2.24 -9.67
CA PRO A 59 -5.97 -2.89 -9.65
C PRO A 59 -5.88 -4.36 -10.07
N ARG A 60 -6.67 -5.23 -9.45
CA ARG A 60 -6.66 -6.68 -9.80
C ARG A 60 -7.03 -6.94 -11.25
N GLY A 61 -7.84 -6.08 -11.87
CA GLY A 61 -8.22 -6.13 -13.28
C GLY A 61 -7.31 -5.35 -14.22
N ALA A 62 -6.05 -5.07 -13.84
CA ALA A 62 -5.08 -4.30 -14.64
C ALA A 62 -4.76 -5.03 -15.95
N GLU A 63 -5.29 -4.53 -17.06
CA GLU A 63 -5.05 -5.12 -18.39
C GLU A 63 -3.58 -5.02 -18.79
N GLY A 64 -3.02 -6.13 -19.28
CA GLY A 64 -1.63 -6.22 -19.70
C GLY A 64 -0.63 -6.42 -18.56
N LEU A 65 -1.07 -6.52 -17.31
CA LEU A 65 -0.25 -6.88 -16.16
C LEU A 65 -0.51 -8.34 -15.77
N ASP A 66 0.53 -9.17 -15.76
CA ASP A 66 0.48 -10.43 -15.02
C ASP A 66 0.57 -10.09 -13.53
N TRP A 67 -0.61 -10.03 -12.88
CA TRP A 67 -0.76 -9.46 -11.56
C TRP A 67 -0.03 -10.24 -10.46
N PHE A 68 0.18 -11.54 -10.67
CA PHE A 68 0.85 -12.43 -9.71
C PHE A 68 2.32 -12.71 -10.04
N ASP A 69 2.82 -12.26 -11.20
CA ASP A 69 4.20 -12.53 -11.59
C ASP A 69 5.21 -11.94 -10.58
N GLY A 70 6.04 -12.82 -10.01
CA GLY A 70 7.02 -12.45 -8.98
C GLY A 70 6.46 -12.23 -7.56
N MET A 71 5.15 -12.47 -7.34
CA MET A 71 4.51 -12.28 -6.03
C MET A 71 4.76 -13.47 -5.10
N ALA A 72 4.97 -13.18 -3.81
CA ALA A 72 5.11 -14.19 -2.75
C ALA A 72 3.87 -15.07 -2.63
N LEU A 73 4.09 -16.34 -2.33
CA LEU A 73 3.01 -17.34 -2.30
C LEU A 73 1.91 -16.99 -1.30
N SER A 74 2.25 -16.40 -0.16
CA SER A 74 1.27 -15.96 0.84
C SER A 74 0.27 -14.97 0.25
N ASN A 75 0.75 -13.96 -0.51
CA ASN A 75 -0.10 -12.96 -1.15
C ASN A 75 -0.89 -13.55 -2.33
N VAL A 76 -0.29 -14.48 -3.10
CA VAL A 76 -1.02 -15.19 -4.16
C VAL A 76 -2.20 -15.95 -3.59
N ILE A 77 -2.01 -16.65 -2.46
CA ILE A 77 -3.08 -17.39 -1.77
C ILE A 77 -4.15 -16.41 -1.28
N GLU A 78 -3.76 -15.34 -0.61
CA GLU A 78 -4.67 -14.33 -0.04
C GLU A 78 -5.54 -13.69 -1.14
N PHE A 79 -4.93 -13.15 -2.19
CA PHE A 79 -5.69 -12.48 -3.26
C PHE A 79 -6.47 -13.45 -4.15
N THR A 80 -6.05 -14.71 -4.25
CA THR A 80 -6.85 -15.76 -4.87
C THR A 80 -8.09 -16.06 -4.01
N ALA A 81 -7.94 -16.16 -2.69
CA ALA A 81 -9.04 -16.34 -1.77
C ALA A 81 -10.02 -15.15 -1.82
N ALA A 82 -9.51 -13.91 -1.87
CA ALA A 82 -10.34 -12.71 -2.01
C ALA A 82 -11.09 -12.67 -3.35
N SER A 83 -10.48 -13.13 -4.44
CA SER A 83 -11.15 -13.24 -5.75
C SER A 83 -12.31 -14.23 -5.76
N ASN A 84 -12.33 -15.17 -4.80
CA ASN A 84 -13.44 -16.11 -4.58
C ASN A 84 -14.54 -15.55 -3.65
N GLY A 85 -14.44 -14.27 -3.27
CA GLY A 85 -15.43 -13.58 -2.46
C GLY A 85 -15.22 -13.72 -0.95
N TYR A 86 -16.21 -13.22 -0.20
CA TYR A 86 -16.13 -13.08 1.25
C TYR A 86 -15.79 -14.39 1.97
N GLU A 87 -16.46 -15.47 1.67
CA GLU A 87 -16.26 -16.77 2.34
C GLU A 87 -14.83 -17.30 2.13
N GLY A 88 -14.27 -17.09 0.93
CA GLY A 88 -12.91 -17.50 0.60
C GLY A 88 -11.88 -16.75 1.44
N ILE A 89 -11.93 -15.43 1.45
CA ILE A 89 -10.97 -14.62 2.21
C ILE A 89 -11.18 -14.73 3.72
N ALA A 90 -12.42 -14.80 4.20
CA ALA A 90 -12.70 -14.94 5.63
C ALA A 90 -12.15 -16.24 6.21
N ALA A 91 -12.25 -17.35 5.49
CA ALA A 91 -11.64 -18.62 5.91
C ALA A 91 -10.10 -18.52 5.99
N HIS A 92 -9.47 -17.84 5.03
CA HIS A 92 -8.02 -17.63 5.01
C HIS A 92 -7.56 -16.70 6.13
N THR A 93 -8.16 -15.52 6.29
CA THR A 93 -7.74 -14.52 7.27
C THR A 93 -7.96 -14.99 8.70
N LYS A 94 -9.06 -15.72 8.95
CA LYS A 94 -9.36 -16.23 10.29
C LYS A 94 -8.20 -17.03 10.89
N ALA A 95 -7.63 -17.97 10.15
CA ALA A 95 -6.54 -18.82 10.65
C ALA A 95 -5.28 -17.99 10.98
N VAL A 96 -4.96 -16.99 10.14
CA VAL A 96 -3.81 -16.10 10.34
C VAL A 96 -4.06 -15.14 11.51
N ALA A 97 -5.25 -14.55 11.58
CA ALA A 97 -5.62 -13.62 12.65
C ALA A 97 -5.65 -14.32 14.03
N ASP A 98 -6.15 -15.56 14.08
CA ASP A 98 -6.15 -16.35 15.31
C ASP A 98 -4.72 -16.68 15.77
N ALA A 99 -3.82 -16.99 14.83
CA ALA A 99 -2.40 -17.22 15.15
C ALA A 99 -1.73 -15.94 15.68
N ILE A 100 -1.98 -14.77 15.07
CA ILE A 100 -1.45 -13.48 15.51
C ILE A 100 -2.01 -13.10 16.90
N ARG A 101 -3.30 -13.32 17.16
CA ARG A 101 -3.89 -13.07 18.48
C ARG A 101 -3.29 -13.97 19.58
N ALA A 102 -3.00 -15.22 19.25
CA ALA A 102 -2.39 -16.18 20.18
C ALA A 102 -0.91 -15.87 20.44
N ASP A 103 -0.16 -15.51 19.39
CA ASP A 103 1.25 -15.13 19.46
C ASP A 103 1.55 -14.10 18.35
N PRO A 104 1.53 -12.79 18.68
CA PRO A 104 1.84 -11.75 17.70
C PRO A 104 3.24 -11.86 17.09
N ALA A 105 4.21 -12.47 17.80
CA ALA A 105 5.57 -12.66 17.28
C ALA A 105 5.63 -13.72 16.17
N SER A 106 4.64 -14.59 16.06
CA SER A 106 4.51 -15.58 14.97
C SER A 106 4.50 -14.93 13.58
N LEU A 107 4.03 -13.68 13.49
CA LEU A 107 4.07 -12.87 12.27
C LEU A 107 5.50 -12.75 11.72
N ILE A 108 6.49 -12.50 12.58
CA ILE A 108 7.88 -12.31 12.14
C ILE A 108 8.41 -13.58 11.49
N THR A 109 8.14 -14.75 12.09
CA THR A 109 8.53 -16.03 11.53
C THR A 109 7.89 -16.28 10.16
N ARG A 110 6.61 -15.94 10.02
CA ARG A 110 5.88 -16.07 8.74
C ARG A 110 6.49 -15.18 7.66
N LEU A 111 6.74 -13.90 7.98
CA LEU A 111 7.35 -12.96 7.04
C LEU A 111 8.75 -13.41 6.62
N GLN A 112 9.59 -13.83 7.57
CA GLN A 112 10.97 -14.23 7.31
C GLN A 112 11.10 -15.38 6.30
N ALA A 113 10.09 -16.25 6.20
CA ALA A 113 10.09 -17.35 5.24
C ALA A 113 10.10 -16.90 3.77
N GLU A 114 9.56 -15.71 3.48
CA GLU A 114 9.41 -15.21 2.11
C GLU A 114 10.25 -13.95 1.82
N LEU A 115 10.92 -13.37 2.82
CA LEU A 115 11.70 -12.13 2.64
C LEU A 115 12.86 -12.32 1.67
N PRO A 116 13.00 -11.45 0.65
CA PRO A 116 14.24 -11.34 -0.12
C PRO A 116 15.34 -10.70 0.73
N ASP A 117 16.61 -10.85 0.32
CA ASP A 117 17.75 -10.41 1.12
C ASP A 117 17.74 -8.91 1.49
N PRO A 118 17.28 -7.96 0.62
CA PRO A 118 17.14 -6.58 1.06
C PRO A 118 16.23 -6.43 2.28
N ASP A 119 15.09 -7.10 2.28
CA ASP A 119 14.11 -7.03 3.37
C ASP A 119 14.59 -7.76 4.62
N LYS A 120 15.33 -8.85 4.49
CA LYS A 120 15.97 -9.51 5.65
C LYS A 120 16.89 -8.55 6.41
N ARG A 121 17.61 -7.67 5.70
CA ARG A 121 18.47 -6.67 6.33
C ARG A 121 17.67 -5.64 7.14
N VAL A 122 16.57 -5.14 6.58
CA VAL A 122 15.69 -4.19 7.28
C VAL A 122 15.03 -4.87 8.48
N MET A 123 14.55 -6.10 8.28
CA MET A 123 13.89 -6.90 9.32
C MET A 123 14.85 -7.48 10.37
N ALA A 124 16.17 -7.28 10.24
CA ALA A 124 17.13 -7.57 11.31
C ALA A 124 17.05 -6.55 12.47
N ASP A 125 16.48 -5.37 12.23
CA ASP A 125 16.25 -4.35 13.26
C ASP A 125 15.11 -4.77 14.20
N ARG A 126 15.42 -4.89 15.50
CA ARG A 126 14.45 -5.29 16.52
C ARG A 126 13.36 -4.25 16.75
N GLY A 127 13.66 -2.97 16.57
CA GLY A 127 12.66 -1.90 16.67
C GLY A 127 11.59 -2.02 15.58
N ILE A 128 12.00 -2.33 14.35
CA ILE A 128 11.08 -2.60 13.24
C ILE A 128 10.25 -3.84 13.51
N GLN A 129 10.86 -4.93 14.02
CA GLN A 129 10.11 -6.13 14.40
C GLN A 129 9.07 -5.82 15.47
N SER A 130 9.45 -5.14 16.57
CA SER A 130 8.51 -4.73 17.64
C SER A 130 7.36 -3.89 17.09
N MET A 131 7.66 -2.88 16.28
CA MET A 131 6.65 -2.03 15.65
C MET A 131 5.65 -2.84 14.83
N LEU A 132 6.11 -3.80 14.03
CA LEU A 132 5.22 -4.66 13.24
C LEU A 132 4.38 -5.56 14.12
N VAL A 133 4.97 -6.21 15.13
CA VAL A 133 4.26 -7.07 16.08
C VAL A 133 3.15 -6.29 16.78
N GLU A 134 3.44 -5.11 17.31
CA GLU A 134 2.47 -4.24 17.97
C GLU A 134 1.36 -3.78 17.02
N THR A 135 1.73 -3.39 15.79
CA THR A 135 0.77 -2.94 14.77
C THR A 135 -0.21 -4.04 14.40
N TYR A 136 0.27 -5.26 14.14
CA TYR A 136 -0.60 -6.38 13.78
C TYR A 136 -1.40 -6.91 14.97
N ALA A 137 -0.84 -6.89 16.18
CA ALA A 137 -1.57 -7.23 17.39
C ALA A 137 -2.77 -6.28 17.60
N GLU A 138 -2.55 -4.97 17.44
CA GLU A 138 -3.62 -3.99 17.54
C GLU A 138 -4.64 -4.12 16.40
N ALA A 139 -4.17 -4.29 15.15
CA ALA A 139 -5.05 -4.46 13.99
C ALA A 139 -5.98 -5.67 14.12
N MET A 140 -5.48 -6.79 14.70
CA MET A 140 -6.25 -8.03 14.87
C MET A 140 -6.96 -8.11 16.24
N ARG A 141 -6.83 -7.10 17.11
CA ARG A 141 -7.33 -7.15 18.49
C ARG A 141 -8.83 -7.40 18.59
N ALA A 142 -9.62 -6.71 17.78
CA ALA A 142 -11.09 -6.81 17.83
C ALA A 142 -11.65 -7.77 16.78
N SER A 143 -11.13 -7.76 15.56
CA SER A 143 -11.60 -8.58 14.43
C SER A 143 -10.58 -8.57 13.29
N ASP A 144 -10.80 -9.42 12.30
CA ASP A 144 -10.10 -9.45 11.02
C ASP A 144 -10.91 -8.81 9.88
N TYR A 145 -12.04 -8.19 10.19
CA TYR A 145 -12.94 -7.60 9.18
C TYR A 145 -12.27 -6.51 8.33
N GLY A 146 -11.41 -5.69 8.91
CA GLY A 146 -10.69 -4.67 8.15
C GLY A 146 -9.77 -5.29 7.09
N TRP A 147 -9.10 -6.38 7.40
CA TRP A 147 -8.27 -7.12 6.45
C TRP A 147 -9.13 -7.73 5.34
N ILE A 148 -10.25 -8.38 5.69
CA ILE A 148 -11.19 -8.96 4.73
C ILE A 148 -11.73 -7.88 3.78
N ASP A 149 -12.19 -6.76 4.33
CA ASP A 149 -12.75 -5.65 3.55
C ASP A 149 -11.71 -5.07 2.58
N ASP A 150 -10.46 -4.85 3.01
CA ASP A 150 -9.39 -4.35 2.16
C ASP A 150 -9.01 -5.35 1.06
N ALA A 151 -8.85 -6.65 1.38
CA ALA A 151 -8.53 -7.67 0.39
C ALA A 151 -9.60 -7.76 -0.71
N LEU A 152 -10.89 -7.68 -0.34
CA LEU A 152 -12.01 -7.64 -1.28
C LEU A 152 -12.02 -6.36 -2.12
N ALA A 153 -11.75 -5.20 -1.50
CA ALA A 153 -11.70 -3.92 -2.19
C ALA A 153 -10.58 -3.88 -3.23
N PHE A 154 -9.40 -4.45 -2.95
CA PHE A 154 -8.28 -4.52 -3.90
C PHE A 154 -8.58 -5.43 -5.08
N CYS A 155 -9.39 -6.49 -4.89
CA CYS A 155 -9.83 -7.40 -5.94
C CYS A 155 -11.03 -6.90 -6.75
N SER A 156 -11.66 -5.80 -6.35
CA SER A 156 -12.81 -5.17 -6.99
C SER A 156 -12.39 -3.93 -7.81
N PRO A 157 -13.26 -3.39 -8.68
CA PRO A 157 -13.02 -2.07 -9.28
C PRO A 157 -12.83 -1.01 -8.19
N TRP A 158 -11.78 -0.17 -8.33
CA TRP A 158 -11.41 0.79 -7.28
C TRP A 158 -12.37 1.97 -7.11
N GLY A 159 -13.28 2.19 -8.10
CA GLY A 159 -14.30 3.22 -8.04
C GLY A 159 -13.86 4.62 -8.47
N PHE A 160 -12.67 4.75 -9.10
CA PHE A 160 -12.18 5.99 -9.70
C PHE A 160 -11.28 5.70 -10.92
N ASP A 161 -11.07 6.74 -11.75
CA ASP A 161 -10.24 6.65 -12.96
C ASP A 161 -8.82 7.14 -12.67
N LEU A 162 -7.82 6.28 -12.92
CA LEU A 162 -6.41 6.60 -12.78
C LEU A 162 -5.95 7.67 -13.79
N ALA A 163 -6.53 7.69 -14.99
CA ALA A 163 -6.18 8.67 -16.02
C ALA A 163 -6.66 10.10 -15.69
N ALA A 164 -7.64 10.22 -14.79
CA ALA A 164 -8.16 11.51 -14.34
C ALA A 164 -7.35 12.15 -13.20
N LEU A 165 -6.31 11.48 -12.69
CA LEU A 165 -5.47 11.98 -11.61
C LEU A 165 -4.63 13.17 -12.08
N THR A 166 -4.84 14.35 -11.48
CA THR A 166 -4.11 15.60 -11.76
C THR A 166 -3.16 16.02 -10.64
N VAL A 167 -3.35 15.47 -9.44
CA VAL A 167 -2.47 15.71 -8.29
C VAL A 167 -1.09 15.09 -8.56
N PRO A 168 0.03 15.76 -8.23
CA PRO A 168 1.35 15.17 -8.35
C PRO A 168 1.46 13.85 -7.56
N ILE A 169 1.81 12.77 -8.25
CA ILE A 169 1.93 11.42 -7.69
C ILE A 169 3.39 10.98 -7.74
N LEU A 170 3.90 10.47 -6.62
CA LEU A 170 5.19 9.80 -6.56
C LEU A 170 4.97 8.32 -6.26
N LEU A 171 5.42 7.45 -7.17
CA LEU A 171 5.42 6.01 -7.00
C LEU A 171 6.85 5.56 -6.70
N TRP A 172 7.11 5.10 -5.49
CA TRP A 172 8.39 4.49 -5.16
C TRP A 172 8.25 2.98 -4.97
N HIS A 173 9.22 2.21 -5.50
CA HIS A 173 9.17 0.76 -5.42
C HIS A 173 10.57 0.16 -5.30
N GLY A 174 10.72 -0.88 -4.48
CA GLY A 174 11.90 -1.72 -4.49
C GLY A 174 11.85 -2.71 -5.65
N ALA A 175 12.94 -2.78 -6.45
CA ALA A 175 12.99 -3.67 -7.61
C ALA A 175 12.92 -5.17 -7.26
N ARG A 176 13.21 -5.52 -6.01
CA ARG A 176 13.21 -6.91 -5.50
C ARG A 176 12.02 -7.20 -4.58
N ASP A 177 10.98 -6.36 -4.64
CA ASP A 177 9.76 -6.57 -3.88
C ASP A 177 9.01 -7.81 -4.38
N VAL A 178 8.73 -8.72 -3.45
CA VAL A 178 7.97 -9.95 -3.70
C VAL A 178 6.54 -9.89 -3.17
N PHE A 179 6.20 -8.92 -2.31
CA PHE A 179 4.84 -8.80 -1.78
C PHE A 179 3.92 -8.01 -2.72
N SER A 180 4.47 -6.98 -3.36
CA SER A 180 3.84 -6.28 -4.49
C SER A 180 4.93 -6.01 -5.54
N PRO A 181 5.08 -6.85 -6.55
CA PRO A 181 6.17 -6.72 -7.53
C PRO A 181 6.23 -5.36 -8.21
N ALA A 182 7.43 -4.87 -8.55
CA ALA A 182 7.64 -3.54 -9.14
C ALA A 182 6.93 -3.32 -10.50
N SER A 183 6.47 -4.39 -11.15
CA SER A 183 5.58 -4.35 -12.32
C SER A 183 4.29 -3.57 -12.05
N HIS A 184 3.75 -3.64 -10.83
CA HIS A 184 2.56 -2.88 -10.40
C HIS A 184 2.81 -1.38 -10.46
N ALA A 185 3.94 -0.89 -9.92
CA ALA A 185 4.27 0.53 -9.96
C ALA A 185 4.51 1.04 -11.37
N ARG A 186 5.16 0.24 -12.23
CA ARG A 186 5.36 0.59 -13.64
C ARG A 186 4.04 0.70 -14.38
N TRP A 187 3.15 -0.28 -14.18
CA TRP A 187 1.82 -0.25 -14.76
C TRP A 187 1.02 0.99 -14.29
N LEU A 188 1.06 1.32 -13.01
CA LEU A 188 0.42 2.53 -12.48
C LEU A 188 1.00 3.81 -13.11
N ALA A 189 2.34 3.88 -13.30
CA ALA A 189 2.98 5.02 -13.94
C ALA A 189 2.54 5.20 -15.40
N ASP A 190 2.30 4.12 -16.11
CA ASP A 190 1.79 4.15 -17.49
C ASP A 190 0.33 4.64 -17.58
N LYS A 191 -0.45 4.49 -16.51
CA LYS A 191 -1.87 4.86 -16.45
C LYS A 191 -2.14 6.22 -15.79
N ILE A 192 -1.21 6.73 -15.02
CA ILE A 192 -1.38 8.00 -14.27
C ILE A 192 -0.51 9.09 -14.90
N PRO A 193 -1.09 10.06 -15.63
CA PRO A 193 -0.32 11.10 -16.34
C PRO A 193 0.54 11.98 -15.43
N SER A 194 0.11 12.17 -14.17
CA SER A 194 0.82 12.99 -13.18
C SER A 194 1.84 12.22 -12.34
N ALA A 195 2.08 10.93 -12.65
CA ALA A 195 2.97 10.09 -11.84
C ALA A 195 4.44 10.22 -12.26
N THR A 196 5.29 10.27 -11.23
CA THR A 196 6.73 10.00 -11.35
C THR A 196 7.01 8.67 -10.66
N VAL A 197 7.71 7.75 -11.32
CA VAL A 197 8.05 6.44 -10.76
C VAL A 197 9.54 6.33 -10.48
N ILE A 198 9.88 5.78 -9.31
CA ILE A 198 11.24 5.44 -8.89
C ILE A 198 11.27 3.96 -8.53
N VAL A 199 12.09 3.19 -9.24
CA VAL A 199 12.30 1.76 -8.93
C VAL A 199 13.75 1.56 -8.50
N GLN A 200 13.94 1.33 -7.20
CA GLN A 200 15.27 1.23 -6.60
C GLN A 200 15.82 -0.20 -6.66
N ALA A 201 16.93 -0.41 -7.38
CA ALA A 201 17.47 -1.73 -7.71
C ALA A 201 17.85 -2.59 -6.49
N GLY A 202 18.38 -1.99 -5.42
CA GLY A 202 18.85 -2.70 -4.22
C GLY A 202 17.83 -2.88 -3.10
N ALA A 203 16.60 -2.40 -3.30
CA ALA A 203 15.54 -2.38 -2.31
C ALA A 203 14.44 -3.41 -2.61
N ALA A 204 13.63 -3.71 -1.59
CA ALA A 204 12.43 -4.51 -1.68
C ALA A 204 11.29 -3.86 -0.86
N HIS A 205 10.34 -4.61 -0.36
CA HIS A 205 9.11 -4.10 0.27
C HIS A 205 9.36 -3.23 1.51
N PHE A 206 10.24 -3.68 2.40
CA PHE A 206 10.55 -2.95 3.64
C PHE A 206 11.55 -1.80 3.43
N GLY A 207 12.24 -1.73 2.30
CA GLY A 207 13.06 -0.57 1.90
C GLY A 207 12.26 0.74 1.82
N ALA A 208 10.93 0.66 1.73
CA ALA A 208 10.04 1.81 1.86
C ALA A 208 10.21 2.59 3.17
N LEU A 209 10.67 1.93 4.25
CA LEU A 209 10.93 2.59 5.54
C LEU A 209 12.18 3.48 5.47
N ASP A 210 13.21 3.07 4.74
CA ASP A 210 14.46 3.83 4.61
C ASP A 210 14.25 5.13 3.84
N VAL A 211 13.36 5.13 2.85
CA VAL A 211 13.10 6.31 2.00
C VAL A 211 11.99 7.22 2.55
N LEU A 212 11.26 6.78 3.57
CA LEU A 212 10.13 7.53 4.12
C LEU A 212 10.48 8.98 4.52
N PRO A 213 11.63 9.30 5.15
CA PRO A 213 11.99 10.69 5.46
C PRO A 213 12.09 11.60 4.23
N ASP A 214 12.58 11.07 3.11
CA ASP A 214 12.70 11.83 1.86
C ASP A 214 11.33 12.01 1.19
N ILE A 215 10.50 10.98 1.24
CA ILE A 215 9.11 11.06 0.78
C ILE A 215 8.33 12.12 1.55
N LEU A 216 8.46 12.15 2.87
CA LEU A 216 7.79 13.14 3.73
C LEU A 216 8.26 14.58 3.41
N ARG A 217 9.56 14.77 3.13
CA ARG A 217 10.08 16.07 2.66
C ARG A 217 9.47 16.46 1.31
N TRP A 218 9.38 15.53 0.37
CA TRP A 218 8.74 15.78 -0.92
C TRP A 218 7.26 16.13 -0.77
N LEU A 219 6.52 15.43 0.08
CA LEU A 219 5.09 15.68 0.35
C LEU A 219 4.84 17.05 0.99
N SER A 220 5.76 17.53 1.84
CA SER A 220 5.63 18.81 2.56
C SER A 220 6.16 20.02 1.79
N ALA A 221 6.78 19.83 0.62
CA ALA A 221 7.37 20.93 -0.15
C ALA A 221 6.29 21.87 -0.72
N SER A 222 6.45 23.17 -0.50
CA SER A 222 5.48 24.23 -0.85
C SER A 222 5.38 24.56 -2.34
N ARG A 223 6.28 24.05 -3.19
CA ARG A 223 6.29 24.29 -4.65
C ARG A 223 6.23 22.97 -5.40
N PRO A 224 5.67 22.92 -6.65
CA PRO A 224 5.89 21.80 -7.52
C PRO A 224 7.39 21.61 -7.66
N ALA A 225 7.92 20.51 -7.18
CA ALA A 225 9.31 20.17 -7.38
C ALA A 225 9.47 19.88 -8.88
N HIS A 226 9.88 20.87 -9.65
CA HIS A 226 10.62 20.59 -10.85
C HIS A 226 11.86 19.80 -10.40
N ASP A 227 11.81 18.50 -10.50
CA ASP A 227 12.84 17.48 -10.74
C ASP A 227 14.23 17.59 -10.05
N HIS A 228 14.48 18.49 -9.12
CA HIS A 228 15.82 18.67 -8.53
C HIS A 228 16.05 17.88 -7.22
N GLY A 229 15.01 17.34 -6.61
CA GLY A 229 15.13 16.56 -5.36
C GLY A 229 15.17 15.03 -5.56
N LEU A 230 14.81 14.52 -6.75
CA LEU A 230 14.66 13.09 -7.01
C LEU A 230 15.90 12.45 -7.66
N ARG A 231 16.97 13.21 -7.94
CA ARG A 231 18.16 12.73 -8.67
C ARG A 231 19.16 11.91 -7.83
N ASN A 232 18.92 11.75 -6.55
CA ASN A 232 19.80 11.00 -5.64
C ASN A 232 19.15 9.69 -5.13
N TRP A 233 18.17 9.17 -5.85
CA TRP A 233 17.44 7.93 -5.50
C TRP A 233 17.92 6.75 -6.33
#